data_a509ea310b38505b7d8ab5785e0b7f03
#
_entry.id   a509ea310b38505b7d8ab5785e0b7f03
#
_cell.length_a   1.000
_cell.length_b   1.000
_cell.length_c   1.000
_cell.angle_alpha   90.00
_cell.angle_beta   90.00
_cell.angle_gamma   90.00
#
_symmetry.space_group_name_H-M   'P 1'
#
loop_
_entity.id
_entity.type
_entity.pdbx_description
1 polymer ?
#
loop_
_entity_poly.entity_id
_entity_poly.type
_entity_poly.pdbx_seq_one_letter_code
_entity_poly.pdbx_strand_id
1 'polypeptide(L)'
;MLRITSYTHLLLLIFTLLFFSCKQEEVTPPTSEQKAFSDANSAKAAAGRLYKVGLPKLYFDTEAEEGVTLAWSAYLSGLIESEARTAYYPALNAQKLNSPEVQKLAQKLSDECMKGIALADSILLLLPQTQGLAADEQAHFLGEAHFFRAFNRFYLLRTFGAIPTIHEEQKKYLETSYRLIEQDLQRAIALLPDREKTLTPFRVSQYVARALLGEVYLQMSGYPLRQARYKEAVAMLSPIVNAGKYHLMANVGREEQSAFNKLRTEPHCEEYLFTLRGESSTPLAAYAFPREAKAWGTLGASTTFNAFKPTQLLMSAYGETDLRGKDRQYFHTFYKVSEGGKTVFEIFDPAPWFWIQSTVERIGNKQVEIGLYPYSEVLLMLAEAQLDYEEGTNTAVSYLAEVRARALQMEVAEVAFALAQLSKDELQEEIRLERLRELPFQMKQLWDIQRTRKYPKLERAGLRFVPLAQTRTPQGHQFSPQDLHLPFPTP
;
A
#
# COMPACT_ATOMS: atom_id res chain seq x y z
N MET A 1 -59.21 40.39 -32.73
CA MET A 1 -59.69 39.71 -31.53
C MET A 1 -59.75 38.21 -31.83
N LEU A 2 -59.34 37.37 -30.91
CA LEU A 2 -59.33 35.90 -30.92
C LEU A 2 -58.16 35.21 -31.64
N ARG A 3 -57.36 34.55 -30.78
CA ARG A 3 -56.49 33.35 -30.86
C ARG A 3 -55.05 33.58 -30.41
N ILE A 4 -54.87 33.89 -29.12
CA ILE A 4 -53.57 33.75 -28.40
C ILE A 4 -53.88 33.19 -27.00
N THR A 5 -54.50 32.03 -26.89
CA THR A 5 -54.70 31.34 -25.59
C THR A 5 -54.46 29.83 -25.63
N SER A 6 -53.92 29.30 -26.74
CA SER A 6 -53.78 27.83 -26.86
C SER A 6 -52.36 27.33 -26.79
N TYR A 7 -51.33 28.18 -26.73
CA TYR A 7 -49.93 27.75 -26.66
C TYR A 7 -49.31 27.81 -25.28
N THR A 8 -49.91 28.52 -24.34
CA THR A 8 -49.37 28.62 -22.97
C THR A 8 -49.67 27.38 -22.13
N HIS A 9 -50.73 26.64 -22.39
CA HIS A 9 -51.04 25.41 -21.68
C HIS A 9 -50.25 24.19 -22.19
N LEU A 10 -49.79 24.20 -23.45
CA LEU A 10 -48.96 23.12 -23.99
C LEU A 10 -47.51 23.22 -23.55
N LEU A 11 -47.00 24.43 -23.33
CA LEU A 11 -45.65 24.66 -22.78
C LEU A 11 -45.57 24.36 -21.28
N LEU A 12 -46.65 24.54 -20.51
CA LEU A 12 -46.67 24.17 -19.09
C LEU A 12 -46.74 22.64 -18.88
N LEU A 13 -47.39 21.91 -19.80
CA LEU A 13 -47.45 20.43 -19.72
C LEU A 13 -46.16 19.76 -20.15
N ILE A 14 -45.37 20.39 -21.01
CA ILE A 14 -44.02 19.85 -21.40
C ILE A 14 -43.00 20.14 -20.32
N PHE A 15 -43.14 21.23 -19.55
CA PHE A 15 -42.22 21.54 -18.45
C PHE A 15 -42.47 20.69 -17.20
N THR A 16 -43.67 20.15 -17.01
CA THR A 16 -43.99 19.23 -15.90
C THR A 16 -43.61 17.78 -16.18
N LEU A 17 -43.30 17.40 -17.44
CA LEU A 17 -42.87 16.04 -17.81
C LEU A 17 -41.34 15.87 -17.82
N LEU A 18 -40.57 16.94 -17.65
CA LEU A 18 -39.11 16.87 -17.57
C LEU A 18 -38.56 16.77 -16.11
N PHE A 19 -39.44 16.77 -15.11
CA PHE A 19 -39.05 16.56 -13.71
C PHE A 19 -39.31 15.15 -13.18
N PHE A 20 -39.68 14.22 -14.03
CA PHE A 20 -39.81 12.81 -13.64
C PHE A 20 -38.84 11.97 -14.46
N SER A 21 -37.61 11.88 -14.05
CA SER A 21 -36.78 10.69 -14.11
C SER A 21 -35.37 10.99 -13.60
N CYS A 22 -35.24 11.25 -12.33
CA CYS A 22 -34.14 10.81 -11.54
C CYS A 22 -34.76 10.03 -10.37
N LYS A 23 -35.20 8.82 -10.62
CA LYS A 23 -35.25 7.85 -9.55
C LYS A 23 -33.79 7.67 -9.12
N GLN A 24 -33.42 8.26 -7.97
CA GLN A 24 -32.42 7.70 -7.12
C GLN A 24 -32.80 6.23 -6.98
N GLU A 25 -32.06 5.34 -7.62
CA GLU A 25 -31.96 3.99 -7.12
C GLU A 25 -31.29 4.16 -5.75
N GLU A 26 -32.11 4.28 -4.71
CA GLU A 26 -31.69 3.86 -3.38
C GLU A 26 -31.11 2.48 -3.61
N VAL A 27 -29.79 2.34 -3.36
CA VAL A 27 -29.17 1.04 -3.21
C VAL A 27 -29.84 0.44 -1.97
N THR A 28 -30.98 -0.17 -2.21
CA THR A 28 -31.64 -0.99 -1.19
C THR A 28 -30.62 -2.04 -0.79
N PRO A 29 -30.28 -2.11 0.50
CA PRO A 29 -29.49 -3.23 0.97
C PRO A 29 -30.19 -4.51 0.50
N PRO A 30 -29.43 -5.58 0.18
CA PRO A 30 -30.04 -6.82 -0.33
C PRO A 30 -31.17 -7.19 0.61
N THR A 31 -32.40 -7.27 0.07
CA THR A 31 -33.58 -7.78 0.75
C THR A 31 -33.40 -9.28 0.92
N SER A 32 -32.45 -9.67 1.75
CA SER A 32 -32.45 -10.99 2.35
C SER A 32 -33.08 -10.82 3.73
N GLU A 33 -34.11 -11.59 4.03
CA GLU A 33 -34.70 -11.73 5.36
C GLU A 33 -33.69 -12.23 6.42
N GLN A 34 -32.43 -12.36 6.05
CA GLN A 34 -31.35 -12.86 6.89
C GLN A 34 -30.95 -11.81 7.90
N LYS A 35 -31.41 -11.97 9.13
CA LYS A 35 -31.12 -11.05 10.24
C LYS A 35 -29.83 -11.38 11.00
N ALA A 36 -29.28 -12.59 10.81
CA ALA A 36 -28.08 -13.08 11.48
C ALA A 36 -27.38 -14.14 10.62
N PHE A 37 -26.14 -14.49 10.94
CA PHE A 37 -25.54 -15.72 10.43
C PHE A 37 -26.28 -16.94 10.99
N SER A 38 -26.29 -18.05 10.24
CA SER A 38 -27.01 -19.27 10.64
C SER A 38 -26.50 -19.86 11.97
N ASP A 39 -25.18 -19.68 12.22
CA ASP A 39 -24.49 -20.16 13.42
C ASP A 39 -23.13 -19.47 13.59
N ALA A 40 -22.44 -19.78 14.68
CA ALA A 40 -21.12 -19.26 14.97
C ALA A 40 -20.06 -19.66 13.91
N ASN A 41 -20.17 -20.83 13.29
CA ASN A 41 -19.20 -21.30 12.29
C ASN A 41 -19.31 -20.49 10.99
N SER A 42 -20.53 -20.19 10.54
CA SER A 42 -20.76 -19.34 9.37
C SER A 42 -20.25 -17.92 9.60
N ALA A 43 -20.41 -17.38 10.82
CA ALA A 43 -19.84 -16.09 11.19
C ALA A 43 -18.29 -16.10 11.18
N LYS A 44 -17.67 -17.13 11.75
CA LYS A 44 -16.20 -17.34 11.71
C LYS A 44 -15.68 -17.46 10.29
N ALA A 45 -16.38 -18.20 9.44
CA ALA A 45 -16.04 -18.33 8.03
C ALA A 45 -16.12 -16.99 7.29
N ALA A 46 -17.17 -16.19 7.55
CA ALA A 46 -17.31 -14.86 6.98
C ALA A 46 -16.15 -13.91 7.42
N ALA A 47 -15.81 -13.89 8.71
CA ALA A 47 -14.68 -13.13 9.23
C ALA A 47 -13.35 -13.61 8.60
N GLY A 48 -13.15 -14.91 8.43
CA GLY A 48 -11.98 -15.47 7.74
C GLY A 48 -11.87 -15.05 6.27
N ARG A 49 -12.99 -14.79 5.59
CA ARG A 49 -13.02 -14.32 4.20
C ARG A 49 -12.53 -12.87 4.04
N LEU A 50 -12.57 -12.02 5.10
CA LEU A 50 -12.04 -10.66 5.05
C LEU A 50 -10.56 -10.63 4.64
N TYR A 51 -9.80 -11.68 4.94
CA TYR A 51 -8.38 -11.83 4.60
C TYR A 51 -8.13 -12.33 3.18
N LYS A 52 -9.18 -12.67 2.43
CA LYS A 52 -9.12 -13.28 1.09
C LYS A 52 -9.94 -12.53 0.03
N VAL A 53 -10.63 -11.47 0.42
CA VAL A 53 -11.54 -10.69 -0.45
C VAL A 53 -11.15 -9.21 -0.33
N GLY A 54 -11.36 -8.45 -1.36
CA GLY A 54 -11.01 -7.04 -1.41
C GLY A 54 -9.51 -6.81 -1.59
N LEU A 55 -9.00 -5.75 -0.99
CA LEU A 55 -7.59 -5.41 -1.08
C LEU A 55 -6.65 -6.55 -0.66
N PRO A 56 -6.93 -7.37 0.38
CA PRO A 56 -6.11 -8.54 0.70
C PRO A 56 -5.91 -9.49 -0.47
N LYS A 57 -6.94 -9.76 -1.29
CA LYS A 57 -6.80 -10.60 -2.47
C LYS A 57 -5.86 -10.01 -3.51
N LEU A 58 -5.91 -8.69 -3.71
CA LEU A 58 -5.08 -7.99 -4.70
C LEU A 58 -3.57 -8.09 -4.39
N TYR A 59 -3.18 -8.28 -3.13
CA TYR A 59 -1.78 -8.53 -2.77
C TYR A 59 -1.24 -9.84 -3.34
N PHE A 60 -2.09 -10.84 -3.55
CA PHE A 60 -1.72 -12.15 -4.11
C PHE A 60 -2.08 -12.28 -5.59
N ASP A 61 -2.64 -11.22 -6.16
CA ASP A 61 -3.07 -11.23 -7.55
C ASP A 61 -1.87 -11.02 -8.47
N THR A 62 -1.41 -12.14 -9.03
CA THR A 62 -0.28 -12.23 -9.92
C THR A 62 -0.70 -12.96 -11.19
N GLU A 63 -0.35 -12.44 -12.33
CA GLU A 63 -0.64 -13.06 -13.64
C GLU A 63 0.67 -13.32 -14.38
N ALA A 64 0.79 -14.49 -15.02
CA ALA A 64 2.05 -15.00 -15.60
C ALA A 64 2.77 -14.00 -16.51
N GLU A 65 2.02 -13.26 -17.33
CA GLU A 65 2.57 -12.25 -18.26
C GLU A 65 2.39 -10.81 -17.77
N GLU A 66 1.55 -10.60 -16.73
CA GLU A 66 1.19 -9.28 -16.25
C GLU A 66 1.93 -8.86 -14.96
N GLY A 67 2.52 -9.79 -14.25
CA GLY A 67 3.24 -9.51 -13.02
C GLY A 67 2.33 -9.35 -11.80
N VAL A 68 2.68 -8.44 -10.92
CA VAL A 68 1.98 -8.19 -9.64
C VAL A 68 1.02 -7.02 -9.82
N THR A 69 -0.29 -7.27 -9.65
CA THR A 69 -1.33 -6.25 -9.90
C THR A 69 -1.09 -4.97 -9.10
N LEU A 70 -0.75 -5.05 -7.81
CA LEU A 70 -0.54 -3.85 -6.99
C LEU A 70 0.72 -3.04 -7.36
N ALA A 71 1.64 -3.59 -8.18
CA ALA A 71 2.81 -2.86 -8.64
C ALA A 71 2.46 -1.67 -9.56
N TRP A 72 1.21 -1.55 -10.02
CA TRP A 72 0.74 -0.42 -10.83
C TRP A 72 1.09 0.95 -10.23
N SER A 73 0.98 1.09 -8.91
CA SER A 73 1.29 2.35 -8.22
C SER A 73 2.78 2.68 -8.28
N ALA A 74 3.65 1.65 -8.18
CA ALA A 74 5.08 1.82 -8.34
C ALA A 74 5.44 2.17 -9.80
N TYR A 75 4.77 1.58 -10.78
CA TYR A 75 4.94 1.92 -12.20
C TYR A 75 4.51 3.36 -12.50
N LEU A 76 3.32 3.77 -12.03
CA LEU A 76 2.84 5.12 -12.22
C LEU A 76 3.73 6.16 -11.52
N SER A 77 4.40 5.79 -10.44
CA SER A 77 5.39 6.67 -9.80
C SER A 77 6.58 7.01 -10.71
N GLY A 78 6.84 6.19 -11.75
CA GLY A 78 8.00 6.33 -12.63
C GLY A 78 9.33 5.93 -12.00
N LEU A 79 9.32 5.34 -10.80
CA LEU A 79 10.53 4.90 -10.09
C LEU A 79 10.83 3.41 -10.28
N ILE A 80 9.84 2.68 -10.75
CA ILE A 80 9.92 1.24 -11.05
C ILE A 80 9.48 1.01 -12.51
N GLU A 81 10.22 0.15 -13.19
CA GLU A 81 9.93 -0.33 -14.53
C GLU A 81 9.56 -1.82 -14.49
N SER A 82 9.09 -2.35 -15.61
CA SER A 82 8.74 -3.76 -15.75
C SER A 82 9.11 -4.30 -17.13
N GLU A 83 9.59 -5.54 -17.17
CA GLU A 83 9.72 -6.31 -18.40
C GLU A 83 8.41 -7.04 -18.77
N ALA A 84 7.38 -6.88 -17.96
CA ALA A 84 6.06 -7.45 -18.23
C ALA A 84 5.54 -6.99 -19.60
N ARG A 85 4.94 -7.91 -20.35
CA ARG A 85 4.29 -7.60 -21.64
C ARG A 85 2.85 -7.11 -21.44
N THR A 86 2.53 -6.71 -20.23
CA THR A 86 1.19 -6.26 -19.92
C THR A 86 0.83 -5.02 -20.70
N ALA A 87 -0.40 -4.97 -21.08
CA ALA A 87 -0.93 -3.84 -21.78
C ALA A 87 -0.94 -2.57 -20.89
N TYR A 88 -1.20 -2.68 -19.59
CA TYR A 88 -1.34 -1.51 -18.72
C TYR A 88 0.00 -0.88 -18.30
N TYR A 89 1.11 -1.65 -18.18
CA TYR A 89 2.40 -1.06 -17.82
C TYR A 89 2.89 0.00 -18.83
N PRO A 90 2.94 -0.27 -20.15
CA PRO A 90 3.33 0.75 -21.12
C PRO A 90 2.41 1.97 -21.09
N ALA A 91 1.12 1.79 -20.83
CA ALA A 91 0.16 2.88 -20.76
C ALA A 91 0.38 3.73 -19.51
N LEU A 92 0.61 3.11 -18.33
CA LEU A 92 0.96 3.83 -17.09
C LEU A 92 2.29 4.57 -17.25
N ASN A 93 3.30 3.89 -17.80
CA ASN A 93 4.61 4.48 -18.05
C ASN A 93 4.55 5.66 -19.02
N ALA A 94 3.64 5.64 -20.00
CA ALA A 94 3.38 6.73 -20.93
C ALA A 94 2.34 7.73 -20.42
N GLN A 95 1.86 7.61 -19.19
CA GLN A 95 0.79 8.40 -18.57
C GLN A 95 -0.51 8.47 -19.41
N LYS A 96 -0.79 7.41 -20.16
CA LYS A 96 -2.05 7.25 -20.92
C LYS A 96 -3.14 6.66 -20.04
N LEU A 97 -3.53 7.39 -18.99
CA LEU A 97 -4.41 6.88 -17.93
C LEU A 97 -5.83 6.55 -18.41
N ASN A 98 -6.28 7.15 -19.52
CA ASN A 98 -7.60 6.86 -20.12
C ASN A 98 -7.56 5.71 -21.14
N SER A 99 -6.44 4.98 -21.26
CA SER A 99 -6.37 3.84 -22.17
C SER A 99 -7.27 2.68 -21.72
N PRO A 100 -7.77 1.84 -22.64
CA PRO A 100 -8.63 0.70 -22.31
C PRO A 100 -7.99 -0.25 -21.27
N GLU A 101 -6.68 -0.43 -21.34
CA GLU A 101 -5.91 -1.31 -20.46
C GLU A 101 -5.87 -0.78 -19.02
N VAL A 102 -5.68 0.54 -18.87
CA VAL A 102 -5.71 1.19 -17.56
C VAL A 102 -7.13 1.22 -17.01
N GLN A 103 -8.15 1.40 -17.86
CA GLN A 103 -9.56 1.29 -17.46
C GLN A 103 -9.89 -0.11 -16.95
N LYS A 104 -9.42 -1.17 -17.62
CA LYS A 104 -9.59 -2.57 -17.17
C LYS A 104 -8.92 -2.82 -15.82
N LEU A 105 -7.71 -2.29 -15.61
CA LEU A 105 -7.02 -2.34 -14.33
C LEU A 105 -7.82 -1.60 -13.25
N ALA A 106 -8.26 -0.38 -13.53
CA ALA A 106 -9.05 0.43 -12.62
C ALA A 106 -10.35 -0.27 -12.21
N GLN A 107 -11.06 -0.89 -13.17
CA GLN A 107 -12.26 -1.68 -12.91
C GLN A 107 -11.96 -2.86 -11.97
N LYS A 108 -10.90 -3.65 -12.25
CA LYS A 108 -10.45 -4.76 -11.41
C LYS A 108 -10.21 -4.33 -9.97
N LEU A 109 -9.46 -3.24 -9.77
CA LEU A 109 -9.15 -2.70 -8.45
C LEU A 109 -10.40 -2.23 -7.70
N SER A 110 -11.28 -1.51 -8.40
CA SER A 110 -12.53 -1.02 -7.84
C SER A 110 -13.45 -2.15 -7.42
N ASP A 111 -13.73 -3.11 -8.33
CA ASP A 111 -14.65 -4.21 -8.09
C ASP A 111 -14.20 -5.07 -6.92
N GLU A 112 -12.91 -5.37 -6.85
CA GLU A 112 -12.41 -6.23 -5.78
C GLU A 112 -12.48 -5.52 -4.41
N CYS A 113 -12.09 -4.24 -4.33
CA CYS A 113 -12.23 -3.48 -3.09
C CYS A 113 -13.69 -3.29 -2.67
N MET A 114 -14.61 -3.08 -3.61
CA MET A 114 -16.04 -2.99 -3.33
C MET A 114 -16.61 -4.29 -2.78
N LYS A 115 -16.14 -5.47 -3.25
CA LYS A 115 -16.50 -6.77 -2.65
C LYS A 115 -16.02 -6.86 -1.20
N GLY A 116 -14.81 -6.38 -0.90
CA GLY A 116 -14.28 -6.31 0.47
C GLY A 116 -15.13 -5.43 1.39
N ILE A 117 -15.56 -4.27 0.90
CA ILE A 117 -16.46 -3.37 1.63
C ILE A 117 -17.80 -4.04 1.88
N ALA A 118 -18.43 -4.62 0.86
CA ALA A 118 -19.73 -5.28 0.98
C ALA A 118 -19.71 -6.49 1.95
N LEU A 119 -18.62 -7.26 1.95
CA LEU A 119 -18.44 -8.34 2.93
C LEU A 119 -18.35 -7.79 4.36
N ALA A 120 -17.57 -6.73 4.57
CA ALA A 120 -17.46 -6.10 5.88
C ALA A 120 -18.79 -5.51 6.34
N ASP A 121 -19.55 -4.83 5.47
CA ASP A 121 -20.89 -4.32 5.75
C ASP A 121 -21.85 -5.44 6.18
N SER A 122 -21.81 -6.58 5.49
CA SER A 122 -22.62 -7.76 5.83
C SER A 122 -22.27 -8.29 7.22
N ILE A 123 -20.97 -8.36 7.57
CA ILE A 123 -20.55 -8.81 8.89
C ILE A 123 -21.01 -7.83 9.97
N LEU A 124 -20.84 -6.54 9.77
CA LEU A 124 -21.26 -5.50 10.72
C LEU A 124 -22.77 -5.48 10.96
N LEU A 125 -23.55 -5.85 9.94
CA LEU A 125 -25.01 -5.94 10.03
C LEU A 125 -25.48 -7.23 10.73
N LEU A 126 -24.93 -8.39 10.36
CA LEU A 126 -25.45 -9.70 10.75
C LEU A 126 -24.85 -10.24 12.06
N LEU A 127 -23.57 -9.95 12.29
CA LEU A 127 -22.83 -10.53 13.42
C LEU A 127 -23.37 -10.15 14.80
N PRO A 128 -23.85 -8.91 15.06
CA PRO A 128 -24.40 -8.53 16.37
C PRO A 128 -25.60 -9.37 16.80
N GLN A 129 -26.34 -9.95 15.86
CA GLN A 129 -27.55 -10.75 16.09
C GLN A 129 -27.27 -12.27 16.04
N THR A 130 -26.02 -12.67 15.79
CA THR A 130 -25.63 -14.08 15.68
C THR A 130 -25.41 -14.68 17.07
N GLN A 131 -26.03 -15.83 17.33
CA GLN A 131 -25.88 -16.55 18.60
C GLN A 131 -24.71 -17.54 18.57
N GLY A 132 -24.24 -17.94 19.75
CA GLY A 132 -23.23 -18.99 19.90
C GLY A 132 -21.78 -18.54 19.78
N LEU A 133 -21.52 -17.22 19.67
CA LEU A 133 -20.19 -16.65 19.76
C LEU A 133 -19.91 -16.13 21.18
N ALA A 134 -18.66 -16.29 21.65
CA ALA A 134 -18.22 -15.60 22.85
C ALA A 134 -18.12 -14.08 22.59
N ALA A 135 -18.34 -13.26 23.62
CA ALA A 135 -18.41 -11.81 23.47
C ALA A 135 -17.09 -11.19 22.95
N ASP A 136 -15.96 -11.72 23.40
CA ASP A 136 -14.64 -11.32 22.94
C ASP A 136 -14.37 -11.71 21.49
N GLU A 137 -14.81 -12.91 21.08
CA GLU A 137 -14.70 -13.38 19.69
C GLU A 137 -15.60 -12.54 18.77
N GLN A 138 -16.82 -12.22 19.20
CA GLN A 138 -17.72 -11.33 18.45
C GLN A 138 -17.10 -9.92 18.31
N ALA A 139 -16.56 -9.36 19.38
CA ALA A 139 -15.89 -8.07 19.34
C ALA A 139 -14.70 -8.08 18.37
N HIS A 140 -13.89 -9.15 18.39
CA HIS A 140 -12.76 -9.31 17.49
C HIS A 140 -13.20 -9.30 16.01
N PHE A 141 -14.21 -10.07 15.63
CA PHE A 141 -14.69 -10.12 14.24
C PHE A 141 -15.33 -8.80 13.80
N LEU A 142 -16.03 -8.10 14.67
CA LEU A 142 -16.52 -6.75 14.39
C LEU A 142 -15.37 -5.77 14.17
N GLY A 143 -14.33 -5.84 15.00
CA GLY A 143 -13.12 -5.04 14.85
C GLY A 143 -12.42 -5.28 13.52
N GLU A 144 -12.31 -6.53 13.10
CA GLU A 144 -11.76 -6.89 11.79
C GLU A 144 -12.60 -6.36 10.63
N ALA A 145 -13.92 -6.47 10.73
CA ALA A 145 -14.82 -5.95 9.69
C ALA A 145 -14.68 -4.42 9.55
N HIS A 146 -14.62 -3.67 10.65
CA HIS A 146 -14.32 -2.25 10.63
C HIS A 146 -12.95 -1.96 10.01
N PHE A 147 -11.91 -2.68 10.41
CA PHE A 147 -10.56 -2.52 9.85
C PHE A 147 -10.54 -2.74 8.33
N PHE A 148 -11.04 -3.87 7.85
CA PHE A 148 -10.99 -4.19 6.41
C PHE A 148 -11.89 -3.28 5.57
N ARG A 149 -13.00 -2.78 6.12
CA ARG A 149 -13.82 -1.77 5.44
C ARG A 149 -13.04 -0.47 5.25
N ALA A 150 -12.39 0.01 6.30
CA ALA A 150 -11.53 1.19 6.23
C ALA A 150 -10.32 0.98 5.29
N PHE A 151 -9.69 -0.19 5.33
CA PHE A 151 -8.54 -0.54 4.51
C PHE A 151 -8.86 -0.50 3.02
N ASN A 152 -9.99 -1.10 2.61
CA ASN A 152 -10.48 -1.03 1.23
C ASN A 152 -10.88 0.40 0.82
N ARG A 153 -11.61 1.14 1.68
CA ARG A 153 -12.01 2.52 1.43
C ARG A 153 -10.81 3.45 1.25
N PHE A 154 -9.80 3.32 2.11
CA PHE A 154 -8.61 4.14 2.04
C PHE A 154 -7.79 3.86 0.77
N TYR A 155 -7.71 2.59 0.37
CA TYR A 155 -7.08 2.22 -0.89
C TYR A 155 -7.80 2.83 -2.10
N LEU A 156 -9.13 2.71 -2.19
CA LEU A 156 -9.94 3.32 -3.24
C LEU A 156 -9.76 4.84 -3.28
N LEU A 157 -9.78 5.48 -2.12
CA LEU A 157 -9.63 6.93 -2.02
C LEU A 157 -8.27 7.40 -2.57
N ARG A 158 -7.20 6.70 -2.25
CA ARG A 158 -5.86 7.01 -2.79
C ARG A 158 -5.74 6.70 -4.29
N THR A 159 -6.33 5.60 -4.72
CA THR A 159 -6.26 5.16 -6.13
C THR A 159 -6.99 6.11 -7.06
N PHE A 160 -8.20 6.52 -6.70
CA PHE A 160 -9.10 7.26 -7.58
C PHE A 160 -9.32 8.72 -7.16
N GLY A 161 -8.85 9.13 -6.01
CA GLY A 161 -9.21 10.42 -5.41
C GLY A 161 -10.66 10.49 -4.93
N ALA A 162 -11.39 9.37 -4.97
CA ALA A 162 -12.81 9.29 -4.64
C ALA A 162 -13.23 7.85 -4.26
N ILE A 163 -14.39 7.72 -3.59
CA ILE A 163 -15.06 6.43 -3.32
C ILE A 163 -16.40 6.44 -4.07
N PRO A 164 -16.73 5.44 -4.92
CA PRO A 164 -17.88 5.49 -5.84
C PRO A 164 -19.24 5.74 -5.20
N THR A 165 -19.39 5.39 -3.93
CA THR A 165 -20.68 5.43 -3.21
C THR A 165 -21.01 6.79 -2.56
N ILE A 166 -20.15 7.78 -2.71
CA ILE A 166 -20.33 9.09 -2.05
C ILE A 166 -20.51 10.16 -3.13
N HIS A 167 -21.69 10.77 -3.20
CA HIS A 167 -22.03 11.83 -4.15
C HIS A 167 -22.12 13.17 -3.40
N GLU A 168 -21.01 13.89 -3.34
CA GLU A 168 -20.95 15.24 -2.75
C GLU A 168 -19.99 16.12 -3.58
N GLU A 169 -19.98 17.43 -3.34
CA GLU A 169 -18.96 18.33 -3.90
C GLU A 169 -17.56 17.89 -3.47
N GLN A 170 -16.58 17.99 -4.35
CA GLN A 170 -15.27 17.32 -4.22
C GLN A 170 -14.57 17.50 -2.86
N LYS A 171 -14.59 18.71 -2.27
CA LYS A 171 -13.95 18.93 -0.96
C LYS A 171 -14.72 18.25 0.18
N LYS A 172 -16.03 18.44 0.21
CA LYS A 172 -16.94 17.85 1.20
C LYS A 172 -16.95 16.33 1.09
N TYR A 173 -16.86 15.83 -0.13
CA TYR A 173 -16.69 14.44 -0.45
C TYR A 173 -15.43 13.83 0.20
N LEU A 174 -14.26 14.49 0.05
CA LEU A 174 -13.00 14.00 0.64
C LEU A 174 -13.09 13.99 2.18
N GLU A 175 -13.58 15.06 2.78
CA GLU A 175 -13.77 15.16 4.23
C GLU A 175 -14.70 14.07 4.76
N THR A 176 -15.82 13.81 4.08
CA THR A 176 -16.73 12.71 4.43
C THR A 176 -16.07 11.35 4.31
N SER A 177 -15.31 11.12 3.24
CA SER A 177 -14.60 9.86 3.02
C SER A 177 -13.59 9.58 4.13
N TYR A 178 -12.76 10.56 4.48
CA TYR A 178 -11.80 10.43 5.57
C TYR A 178 -12.48 10.24 6.91
N ARG A 179 -13.58 10.95 7.19
CA ARG A 179 -14.36 10.79 8.43
C ARG A 179 -14.91 9.37 8.58
N LEU A 180 -15.42 8.77 7.51
CA LEU A 180 -15.90 7.38 7.52
C LEU A 180 -14.76 6.38 7.78
N ILE A 181 -13.59 6.60 7.17
CA ILE A 181 -12.39 5.77 7.39
C ILE A 181 -11.93 5.91 8.85
N GLU A 182 -11.85 7.13 9.36
CA GLU A 182 -11.47 7.43 10.75
C GLU A 182 -12.40 6.76 11.75
N GLN A 183 -13.72 6.86 11.57
CA GLN A 183 -14.71 6.22 12.41
C GLN A 183 -14.57 4.70 12.44
N ASP A 184 -14.36 4.07 11.29
CA ASP A 184 -14.14 2.63 11.21
C ASP A 184 -12.86 2.22 11.95
N LEU A 185 -11.76 2.93 11.76
CA LEU A 185 -10.49 2.60 12.41
C LEU A 185 -10.53 2.84 13.92
N GLN A 186 -11.21 3.88 14.40
CA GLN A 186 -11.43 4.09 15.83
C GLN A 186 -12.24 2.95 16.45
N ARG A 187 -13.29 2.46 15.75
CA ARG A 187 -14.04 1.27 16.17
C ARG A 187 -13.19 0.01 16.15
N ALA A 188 -12.39 -0.18 15.11
CA ALA A 188 -11.47 -1.30 15.03
C ALA A 188 -10.46 -1.30 16.20
N ILE A 189 -9.85 -0.15 16.52
CA ILE A 189 -8.91 -0.02 17.65
C ILE A 189 -9.58 -0.38 18.99
N ALA A 190 -10.84 0.00 19.17
CA ALA A 190 -11.57 -0.27 20.42
C ALA A 190 -11.97 -1.75 20.58
N LEU A 191 -12.15 -2.49 19.47
CA LEU A 191 -12.68 -3.85 19.46
C LEU A 191 -11.60 -4.91 19.23
N LEU A 192 -10.51 -4.57 18.53
CA LEU A 192 -9.45 -5.51 18.22
C LEU A 192 -8.58 -5.77 19.46
N PRO A 193 -8.15 -7.03 19.64
CA PRO A 193 -7.29 -7.40 20.73
C PRO A 193 -5.87 -6.89 20.53
N ASP A 194 -5.09 -7.03 21.58
CA ASP A 194 -3.65 -6.94 21.55
C ASP A 194 -3.03 -8.06 20.68
N ARG A 195 -1.79 -7.89 20.21
CA ARG A 195 -1.11 -8.84 19.33
C ARG A 195 -1.11 -10.27 19.87
N GLU A 196 -0.78 -10.44 21.16
CA GLU A 196 -0.69 -11.77 21.78
C GLU A 196 -2.03 -12.45 21.99
N LYS A 197 -3.11 -11.68 21.88
CA LYS A 197 -4.48 -12.18 22.07
C LYS A 197 -5.22 -12.36 20.74
N THR A 198 -4.54 -12.19 19.60
CA THR A 198 -5.13 -12.52 18.30
C THR A 198 -5.27 -14.03 18.15
N LEU A 199 -6.31 -14.47 17.43
CA LEU A 199 -6.60 -15.90 17.22
C LEU A 199 -5.47 -16.65 16.52
N THR A 200 -4.72 -15.94 15.64
CA THR A 200 -3.52 -16.45 14.97
C THR A 200 -2.59 -15.27 14.67
N PRO A 201 -1.29 -15.51 14.39
CA PRO A 201 -0.34 -14.46 14.01
C PRO A 201 -0.72 -13.68 12.74
N PHE A 202 -1.65 -14.21 11.95
CA PHE A 202 -2.12 -13.62 10.68
C PHE A 202 -3.42 -12.81 10.84
N ARG A 203 -3.84 -12.53 12.06
CA ARG A 203 -5.04 -11.73 12.33
C ARG A 203 -4.64 -10.32 12.74
N VAL A 204 -5.43 -9.34 12.31
CA VAL A 204 -5.17 -7.94 12.67
C VAL A 204 -5.36 -7.70 14.16
N SER A 205 -4.48 -6.87 14.72
CA SER A 205 -4.54 -6.38 16.11
C SER A 205 -4.86 -4.90 16.16
N GLN A 206 -5.12 -4.36 17.34
CA GLN A 206 -5.32 -2.92 17.52
C GLN A 206 -4.11 -2.09 17.02
N TYR A 207 -2.89 -2.63 17.06
CA TYR A 207 -1.70 -1.91 16.61
C TYR A 207 -1.67 -1.75 15.09
N VAL A 208 -2.16 -2.72 14.34
CA VAL A 208 -2.32 -2.60 12.87
C VAL A 208 -3.35 -1.52 12.52
N ALA A 209 -4.47 -1.48 13.24
CA ALA A 209 -5.49 -0.44 13.05
C ALA A 209 -4.96 0.96 13.41
N ARG A 210 -4.12 1.07 14.46
CA ARG A 210 -3.43 2.32 14.84
C ARG A 210 -2.44 2.75 13.75
N ALA A 211 -1.65 1.84 13.19
CA ALA A 211 -0.70 2.14 12.12
C ALA A 211 -1.42 2.68 10.87
N LEU A 212 -2.51 2.02 10.46
CA LEU A 212 -3.32 2.48 9.33
C LEU A 212 -3.96 3.85 9.61
N LEU A 213 -4.48 4.11 10.84
CA LEU A 213 -5.05 5.41 11.18
C LEU A 213 -3.99 6.52 11.25
N GLY A 214 -2.77 6.20 11.71
CA GLY A 214 -1.63 7.11 11.65
C GLY A 214 -1.27 7.50 10.21
N GLU A 215 -1.24 6.52 9.30
CA GLU A 215 -1.02 6.76 7.86
C GLU A 215 -2.14 7.63 7.26
N VAL A 216 -3.40 7.39 7.63
CA VAL A 216 -4.55 8.21 7.21
C VAL A 216 -4.37 9.66 7.66
N TYR A 217 -3.97 9.91 8.89
CA TYR A 217 -3.73 11.27 9.39
C TYR A 217 -2.57 11.97 8.66
N LEU A 218 -1.48 11.26 8.35
CA LEU A 218 -0.40 11.82 7.53
C LEU A 218 -0.87 12.14 6.10
N GLN A 219 -1.73 11.28 5.52
CA GLN A 219 -2.32 11.55 4.21
C GLN A 219 -3.21 12.81 4.23
N MET A 220 -4.04 12.98 5.28
CA MET A 220 -4.88 14.17 5.48
C MET A 220 -4.04 15.44 5.67
N SER A 221 -2.87 15.33 6.30
CA SER A 221 -1.93 16.44 6.52
C SER A 221 -1.28 16.93 5.23
N GLY A 222 -1.19 16.06 4.22
CA GLY A 222 -0.70 16.37 2.89
C GLY A 222 -1.80 16.82 1.91
N TYR A 223 -1.45 16.89 0.63
CA TYR A 223 -2.40 17.18 -0.44
C TYR A 223 -3.42 16.04 -0.62
N PRO A 224 -4.67 16.37 -1.05
CA PRO A 224 -5.17 17.70 -1.35
C PRO A 224 -5.72 18.46 -0.14
N LEU A 225 -6.01 17.78 1.00
CA LEU A 225 -6.71 18.40 2.14
C LEU A 225 -5.85 19.42 2.89
N ARG A 226 -4.58 19.11 3.14
CA ARG A 226 -3.65 19.92 3.92
C ARG A 226 -4.20 20.29 5.32
N GLN A 227 -4.88 19.34 5.95
CA GLN A 227 -5.36 19.44 7.33
C GLN A 227 -4.29 18.89 8.26
N ALA A 228 -3.59 19.73 8.98
CA ALA A 228 -2.53 19.31 9.89
C ALA A 228 -3.06 18.38 10.99
N ARG A 229 -2.92 17.07 10.80
CA ARG A 229 -3.35 16.00 11.71
C ARG A 229 -2.13 15.26 12.31
N TYR A 230 -1.00 15.95 12.40
CA TYR A 230 0.25 15.38 12.91
C TYR A 230 0.14 14.94 14.39
N LYS A 231 -0.57 15.73 15.22
CA LYS A 231 -0.84 15.37 16.61
C LYS A 231 -1.58 14.05 16.73
N GLU A 232 -2.63 13.88 15.94
CA GLU A 232 -3.42 12.66 15.91
C GLU A 232 -2.62 11.48 15.35
N ALA A 233 -1.74 11.70 14.36
CA ALA A 233 -0.84 10.68 13.87
C ALA A 233 0.10 10.19 14.98
N VAL A 234 0.72 11.11 15.73
CA VAL A 234 1.56 10.78 16.90
C VAL A 234 0.76 9.99 17.94
N ALA A 235 -0.46 10.41 18.26
CA ALA A 235 -1.32 9.73 19.24
C ALA A 235 -1.68 8.29 18.83
N MET A 236 -1.75 8.00 17.52
CA MET A 236 -2.00 6.64 17.03
C MET A 236 -0.74 5.79 16.97
N LEU A 237 0.38 6.35 16.58
CA LEU A 237 1.61 5.61 16.33
C LEU A 237 2.46 5.37 17.58
N SER A 238 2.55 6.35 18.51
CA SER A 238 3.37 6.21 19.72
C SER A 238 3.01 5.00 20.59
N PRO A 239 1.74 4.60 20.77
CA PRO A 239 1.41 3.39 21.51
C PRO A 239 1.98 2.11 20.93
N ILE A 240 2.27 2.06 19.62
CA ILE A 240 2.89 0.91 18.97
C ILE A 240 4.34 0.76 19.45
N VAL A 241 5.08 1.86 19.48
CA VAL A 241 6.47 1.90 19.96
C VAL A 241 6.52 1.66 21.47
N ASN A 242 5.69 2.32 22.24
CA ASN A 242 5.64 2.23 23.70
C ASN A 242 5.25 0.83 24.19
N ALA A 243 4.55 0.04 23.38
CA ALA A 243 4.20 -1.33 23.72
C ALA A 243 5.43 -2.27 23.78
N GLY A 244 6.55 -1.93 23.11
CA GLY A 244 7.78 -2.72 23.12
C GLY A 244 7.63 -4.12 22.48
N LYS A 245 6.62 -4.31 21.61
CA LYS A 245 6.28 -5.62 21.01
C LYS A 245 6.79 -5.82 19.58
N TYR A 246 7.30 -4.76 19.02
CA TYR A 246 7.86 -4.72 17.67
C TYR A 246 9.24 -4.10 17.73
N HIS A 247 10.13 -4.58 16.90
CA HIS A 247 11.51 -4.07 16.82
C HIS A 247 12.07 -4.25 15.42
N LEU A 248 13.08 -3.49 15.09
CA LEU A 248 13.81 -3.66 13.84
C LEU A 248 14.62 -4.97 13.89
N MET A 249 14.56 -5.73 12.82
CA MET A 249 15.43 -6.90 12.66
C MET A 249 16.89 -6.46 12.68
N ALA A 250 17.71 -7.20 13.41
CA ALA A 250 19.13 -6.89 13.54
C ALA A 250 19.97 -7.59 12.44
N ASN A 251 21.00 -6.90 11.97
CA ASN A 251 22.04 -7.52 11.16
C ASN A 251 22.88 -8.48 12.02
N VAL A 252 23.17 -9.69 11.53
CA VAL A 252 23.98 -10.68 12.24
C VAL A 252 25.13 -11.14 11.35
N GLY A 253 26.26 -10.47 11.51
CA GLY A 253 27.56 -10.88 11.00
C GLY A 253 27.72 -10.96 9.47
N ARG A 254 26.98 -11.82 8.78
CA ARG A 254 27.10 -12.06 7.34
C ARG A 254 25.99 -11.36 6.55
N GLU A 255 26.26 -10.98 5.30
CA GLU A 255 25.29 -10.31 4.41
C GLU A 255 24.02 -11.16 4.19
N GLU A 256 24.14 -12.48 4.14
CA GLU A 256 23.01 -13.41 4.01
C GLU A 256 22.11 -13.42 5.25
N GLN A 257 22.62 -13.00 6.39
CA GLN A 257 21.90 -12.89 7.67
C GLN A 257 21.62 -11.43 8.03
N SER A 258 21.62 -10.55 7.05
CA SER A 258 21.22 -9.16 7.24
C SER A 258 19.75 -9.06 7.66
N ALA A 259 19.39 -7.94 8.26
CA ALA A 259 18.00 -7.60 8.57
C ALA A 259 17.08 -7.77 7.35
N PHE A 260 17.52 -7.29 6.19
CA PHE A 260 16.75 -7.29 4.95
C PHE A 260 16.54 -8.70 4.36
N ASN A 261 17.53 -9.58 4.51
CA ASN A 261 17.37 -11.00 4.16
C ASN A 261 16.44 -11.73 5.13
N LYS A 262 16.47 -11.41 6.42
CA LYS A 262 15.54 -11.97 7.41
C LYS A 262 14.12 -11.52 7.15
N LEU A 263 13.88 -10.23 6.84
CA LEU A 263 12.55 -9.69 6.49
C LEU A 263 11.85 -10.48 5.37
N ARG A 264 12.59 -11.00 4.41
CA ARG A 264 12.03 -11.76 3.29
C ARG A 264 11.94 -13.27 3.53
N THR A 265 12.72 -13.85 4.45
CA THR A 265 12.85 -15.29 4.62
C THR A 265 12.30 -15.84 5.93
N GLU A 266 12.21 -15.02 6.97
CA GLU A 266 11.68 -15.45 8.26
C GLU A 266 10.16 -15.36 8.27
N PRO A 267 9.44 -16.49 8.40
CA PRO A 267 7.99 -16.46 8.54
C PRO A 267 7.63 -15.76 9.85
N HIS A 268 6.56 -14.97 9.81
CA HIS A 268 6.07 -14.19 10.96
C HIS A 268 7.11 -13.23 11.56
N CYS A 269 7.95 -12.66 10.73
CA CYS A 269 8.97 -11.72 11.17
C CYS A 269 8.38 -10.67 12.14
N GLU A 270 9.01 -10.53 13.30
CA GLU A 270 8.53 -9.65 14.38
C GLU A 270 8.57 -8.16 14.03
N GLU A 271 9.27 -7.79 12.97
CA GLU A 271 9.26 -6.42 12.47
C GLU A 271 7.95 -6.06 11.78
N TYR A 272 7.22 -7.02 11.20
CA TYR A 272 5.93 -6.71 10.58
C TYR A 272 4.81 -6.66 11.63
N LEU A 273 4.05 -5.55 11.63
CA LEU A 273 2.85 -5.45 12.47
C LEU A 273 1.76 -6.42 12.02
N PHE A 274 1.73 -6.71 10.74
CA PHE A 274 0.74 -7.58 10.13
C PHE A 274 1.31 -8.32 8.93
N THR A 275 1.01 -9.61 8.83
CA THR A 275 1.40 -10.45 7.70
C THR A 275 0.17 -11.05 7.06
N LEU A 276 -0.07 -10.74 5.80
CA LEU A 276 -1.03 -11.43 4.97
C LEU A 276 -0.42 -12.75 4.48
N ARG A 277 -1.21 -13.82 4.52
CA ARG A 277 -0.83 -15.14 4.01
C ARG A 277 -1.81 -15.58 2.94
N GLY A 278 -1.30 -15.99 1.79
CA GLY A 278 -2.12 -16.42 0.67
C GLY A 278 -1.35 -17.18 -0.38
N GLU A 279 -2.01 -17.42 -1.51
CA GLU A 279 -1.42 -18.09 -2.66
C GLU A 279 -1.44 -17.16 -3.87
N SER A 280 -0.30 -17.04 -4.54
CA SER A 280 -0.17 -16.39 -5.84
C SER A 280 -0.41 -17.39 -6.96
N SER A 281 -1.03 -16.97 -8.04
CA SER A 281 -1.17 -17.80 -9.25
C SER A 281 0.20 -18.12 -9.88
N THR A 282 1.12 -17.12 -9.85
CA THR A 282 2.51 -17.26 -10.26
C THR A 282 3.41 -16.94 -9.05
N PRO A 283 4.43 -17.76 -8.75
CA PRO A 283 5.37 -17.48 -7.67
C PRO A 283 6.03 -16.10 -7.82
N LEU A 284 6.11 -15.30 -6.76
CA LEU A 284 6.75 -13.97 -6.82
C LEU A 284 8.20 -14.03 -7.30
N ALA A 285 8.90 -15.12 -6.98
CA ALA A 285 10.27 -15.34 -7.44
C ALA A 285 10.41 -15.38 -8.97
N ALA A 286 9.36 -15.72 -9.72
CA ALA A 286 9.36 -15.68 -11.17
C ALA A 286 9.56 -14.25 -11.72
N TYR A 287 9.18 -13.25 -10.94
CA TYR A 287 9.31 -11.83 -11.27
C TYR A 287 10.61 -11.19 -10.78
N ALA A 288 11.49 -11.99 -10.19
CA ALA A 288 12.77 -11.55 -9.63
C ALA A 288 13.98 -11.88 -10.54
N PHE A 289 13.75 -12.26 -11.80
CA PHE A 289 14.78 -12.57 -12.77
C PHE A 289 14.46 -11.90 -14.12
N PRO A 290 15.46 -11.68 -14.98
CA PRO A 290 15.20 -11.18 -16.31
C PRO A 290 14.36 -12.16 -17.14
N ARG A 291 13.81 -11.68 -18.25
CA ARG A 291 13.03 -12.51 -19.15
C ARG A 291 13.83 -13.72 -19.64
N GLU A 292 13.23 -14.91 -19.49
CA GLU A 292 13.82 -16.16 -19.91
C GLU A 292 15.20 -16.45 -19.30
N ALA A 293 15.40 -16.05 -18.04
CA ALA A 293 16.64 -16.28 -17.33
C ALA A 293 17.02 -17.76 -17.32
N LYS A 294 18.27 -18.09 -17.66
CA LYS A 294 18.80 -19.45 -17.63
C LYS A 294 18.73 -20.08 -16.24
N ALA A 295 18.92 -19.26 -15.22
CA ALA A 295 18.79 -19.68 -13.80
C ALA A 295 17.44 -20.35 -13.54
N TRP A 296 16.36 -19.85 -14.14
CA TRP A 296 15.00 -20.33 -13.88
C TRP A 296 14.74 -21.72 -14.46
N GLY A 297 15.33 -22.08 -15.58
CA GLY A 297 15.22 -23.42 -16.14
C GLY A 297 15.75 -24.52 -15.21
N THR A 298 16.76 -24.20 -14.38
CA THR A 298 17.28 -25.09 -13.33
C THR A 298 16.40 -25.13 -12.08
N LEU A 299 15.48 -24.16 -11.94
CA LEU A 299 14.61 -23.97 -10.77
C LEU A 299 13.17 -24.43 -11.01
N GLY A 300 12.85 -24.93 -12.21
CA GLY A 300 11.61 -25.64 -12.52
C GLY A 300 10.42 -24.76 -12.95
N ALA A 301 10.64 -23.54 -13.44
CA ALA A 301 9.57 -22.72 -14.02
C ALA A 301 9.73 -22.50 -15.52
N SER A 302 8.61 -22.23 -16.20
CA SER A 302 8.56 -22.10 -17.65
C SER A 302 8.92 -20.72 -18.17
N THR A 303 8.71 -19.66 -17.38
CA THR A 303 8.97 -18.26 -17.78
C THR A 303 9.38 -17.40 -16.60
N THR A 304 10.28 -16.45 -16.84
CA THR A 304 10.66 -15.39 -15.89
C THR A 304 10.64 -14.05 -16.58
N PHE A 305 10.44 -12.99 -15.81
CA PHE A 305 10.70 -11.62 -16.23
C PHE A 305 10.79 -10.69 -15.01
N ASN A 306 11.59 -9.64 -15.12
CA ASN A 306 11.73 -8.65 -14.06
C ASN A 306 10.49 -7.73 -14.02
N ALA A 307 9.56 -8.01 -13.10
CA ALA A 307 8.34 -7.21 -12.96
C ALA A 307 8.50 -6.02 -12.01
N PHE A 308 9.67 -5.82 -11.42
CA PHE A 308 9.90 -4.75 -10.45
C PHE A 308 11.34 -4.23 -10.56
N LYS A 309 11.67 -3.73 -11.75
CA LYS A 309 12.99 -3.20 -12.07
C LYS A 309 13.11 -1.78 -11.53
N PRO A 310 14.00 -1.51 -10.55
CA PRO A 310 14.23 -0.16 -10.07
C PRO A 310 14.88 0.69 -11.16
N THR A 311 14.41 1.92 -11.34
CA THR A 311 15.10 2.88 -12.22
C THR A 311 16.45 3.30 -11.64
N GLN A 312 17.34 3.81 -12.48
CA GLN A 312 18.61 4.36 -12.02
C GLN A 312 18.40 5.49 -11.00
N LEU A 313 17.32 6.26 -11.12
CA LEU A 313 16.96 7.31 -10.15
C LEU A 313 16.67 6.69 -8.76
N LEU A 314 15.91 5.61 -8.69
CA LEU A 314 15.69 4.94 -7.41
C LEU A 314 16.98 4.34 -6.85
N MET A 315 17.77 3.67 -7.69
CA MET A 315 19.04 3.09 -7.25
C MET A 315 20.04 4.14 -6.75
N SER A 316 20.00 5.37 -7.28
CA SER A 316 20.85 6.48 -6.80
C SER A 316 20.50 6.96 -5.38
N ALA A 317 19.37 6.50 -4.81
CA ALA A 317 19.03 6.79 -3.41
C ALA A 317 19.94 6.02 -2.43
N TYR A 318 20.51 4.89 -2.84
CA TYR A 318 21.38 4.07 -2.01
C TYR A 318 22.84 4.50 -2.19
N GLY A 319 23.45 4.97 -1.11
CA GLY A 319 24.89 5.25 -1.09
C GLY A 319 25.73 3.96 -1.03
N GLU A 320 27.02 4.08 -1.24
CA GLU A 320 27.95 2.94 -1.23
C GLU A 320 27.96 2.15 0.11
N THR A 321 27.65 2.82 1.21
CA THR A 321 27.61 2.21 2.55
C THR A 321 26.24 1.70 2.93
N ASP A 322 25.19 2.01 2.15
CA ASP A 322 23.84 1.54 2.45
C ASP A 322 23.67 0.06 2.07
N LEU A 323 23.47 -0.77 3.08
CA LEU A 323 23.35 -2.22 2.92
C LEU A 323 22.23 -2.61 1.97
N ARG A 324 21.13 -1.86 1.93
CA ARG A 324 19.94 -2.12 1.07
C ARG A 324 20.26 -2.06 -0.42
N GLY A 325 21.26 -1.24 -0.80
CA GLY A 325 21.75 -1.14 -2.17
C GLY A 325 22.76 -2.20 -2.58
N LYS A 326 23.25 -3.01 -1.63
CA LYS A 326 24.19 -4.11 -1.93
C LYS A 326 23.47 -5.26 -2.62
N ASP A 327 24.22 -6.03 -3.41
CA ASP A 327 23.67 -7.21 -4.09
C ASP A 327 23.02 -8.19 -3.09
N ARG A 328 21.88 -8.75 -3.47
CA ARG A 328 21.12 -9.71 -2.65
C ARG A 328 20.62 -9.17 -1.30
N GLN A 329 20.36 -7.88 -1.22
CA GLN A 329 19.60 -7.30 -0.11
C GLN A 329 18.16 -7.01 -0.58
N TYR A 330 17.90 -5.86 -1.15
CA TYR A 330 16.61 -5.58 -1.80
C TYR A 330 16.59 -6.03 -3.26
N PHE A 331 17.70 -5.86 -3.96
CA PHE A 331 17.85 -6.21 -5.36
C PHE A 331 19.06 -7.12 -5.57
N HIS A 332 19.12 -7.79 -6.71
CA HIS A 332 20.27 -8.54 -7.18
C HIS A 332 20.52 -8.27 -8.66
N THR A 333 21.75 -8.50 -9.09
CA THR A 333 22.22 -8.17 -10.45
C THR A 333 22.86 -9.34 -11.16
N PHE A 334 23.00 -10.48 -10.50
CA PHE A 334 23.54 -11.68 -11.11
C PHE A 334 23.05 -12.96 -10.42
N TYR A 335 23.13 -14.06 -11.15
CA TYR A 335 22.87 -15.39 -10.63
C TYR A 335 23.89 -16.40 -11.18
N LYS A 336 24.20 -17.42 -10.36
CA LYS A 336 25.08 -18.52 -10.74
C LYS A 336 24.23 -19.62 -11.39
N VAL A 337 24.60 -20.02 -12.61
CA VAL A 337 23.99 -21.16 -13.32
C VAL A 337 25.03 -22.21 -13.64
N SER A 338 24.63 -23.48 -13.70
CA SER A 338 25.48 -24.57 -14.18
C SER A 338 25.20 -24.81 -15.66
N GLU A 339 26.19 -24.60 -16.51
CA GLU A 339 26.06 -24.81 -17.94
C GLU A 339 27.21 -25.73 -18.42
N GLY A 340 26.87 -26.93 -18.90
CA GLY A 340 27.87 -27.91 -19.31
C GLY A 340 28.88 -28.33 -18.23
N GLY A 341 28.43 -28.36 -16.96
CA GLY A 341 29.26 -28.68 -15.80
C GLY A 341 30.17 -27.53 -15.32
N LYS A 342 30.04 -26.35 -15.91
CA LYS A 342 30.77 -25.15 -15.48
C LYS A 342 29.83 -24.17 -14.80
N THR A 343 30.33 -23.45 -13.79
CA THR A 343 29.62 -22.33 -13.20
C THR A 343 29.78 -21.11 -14.09
N VAL A 344 28.63 -20.56 -14.53
CA VAL A 344 28.54 -19.33 -15.33
C VAL A 344 27.77 -18.31 -14.52
N PHE A 345 28.13 -17.03 -14.63
CA PHE A 345 27.40 -15.92 -14.04
C PHE A 345 26.50 -15.28 -15.10
N GLU A 346 25.21 -15.33 -14.89
CA GLU A 346 24.23 -14.55 -15.65
C GLU A 346 24.11 -13.18 -14.99
N ILE A 347 24.49 -12.12 -15.69
CA ILE A 347 24.46 -10.72 -15.21
C ILE A 347 23.28 -10.02 -15.84
N PHE A 348 22.55 -9.22 -15.07
CA PHE A 348 21.34 -8.53 -15.52
C PHE A 348 21.11 -7.22 -14.76
N ASP A 349 20.16 -6.42 -15.24
CA ASP A 349 19.68 -5.22 -14.54
C ASP A 349 19.10 -5.58 -13.17
N PRO A 350 19.14 -4.67 -12.19
CA PRO A 350 18.63 -4.96 -10.84
C PRO A 350 17.21 -5.52 -10.86
N ALA A 351 17.02 -6.65 -10.19
CA ALA A 351 15.77 -7.36 -10.05
C ALA A 351 15.44 -7.61 -8.55
N PRO A 352 14.18 -7.78 -8.16
CA PRO A 352 13.77 -7.78 -6.77
C PRO A 352 14.19 -9.07 -6.02
N TRP A 353 15.37 -9.09 -5.43
CA TRP A 353 15.80 -10.18 -4.55
C TRP A 353 14.83 -10.39 -3.39
N PHE A 354 14.22 -9.32 -2.92
CA PHE A 354 13.25 -9.35 -1.82
C PHE A 354 12.04 -10.25 -2.09
N TRP A 355 11.70 -10.50 -3.36
CA TRP A 355 10.60 -11.40 -3.72
C TRP A 355 10.97 -12.88 -3.72
N ILE A 356 12.23 -13.22 -3.50
CA ILE A 356 12.69 -14.59 -3.34
C ILE A 356 12.56 -14.96 -1.86
N GLN A 357 11.36 -15.30 -1.42
CA GLN A 357 11.00 -15.51 0.00
C GLN A 357 11.47 -16.87 0.56
N SER A 358 12.00 -17.76 -0.26
CA SER A 358 12.51 -19.06 0.17
C SER A 358 13.90 -19.31 -0.38
N THR A 359 14.57 -20.35 0.12
CA THR A 359 15.79 -20.86 -0.54
C THR A 359 15.44 -21.25 -1.98
N VAL A 360 16.41 -21.15 -2.88
CA VAL A 360 16.31 -21.45 -4.31
C VAL A 360 15.57 -22.76 -4.62
N GLU A 361 15.68 -23.74 -3.75
CA GLU A 361 15.03 -25.05 -3.85
C GLU A 361 13.50 -25.02 -3.74
N ARG A 362 12.91 -23.90 -3.30
CA ARG A 362 11.46 -23.73 -3.09
C ARG A 362 10.82 -22.66 -3.96
N ILE A 363 11.45 -22.24 -5.02
CA ILE A 363 10.95 -21.16 -5.90
C ILE A 363 9.59 -21.51 -6.54
N GLY A 364 9.24 -22.79 -6.68
CA GLY A 364 7.91 -23.23 -7.11
C GLY A 364 6.80 -23.07 -6.07
N ASN A 365 7.11 -22.64 -4.85
CA ASN A 365 6.10 -22.46 -3.82
C ASN A 365 5.25 -21.23 -4.10
N LYS A 366 3.94 -21.44 -4.28
CA LYS A 366 2.94 -20.39 -4.48
C LYS A 366 2.44 -19.77 -3.18
N GLN A 367 2.76 -20.35 -2.04
CA GLN A 367 2.46 -19.76 -0.73
C GLN A 367 3.32 -18.52 -0.53
N VAL A 368 2.68 -17.41 -0.24
CA VAL A 368 3.32 -16.11 -0.09
C VAL A 368 2.90 -15.50 1.24
N GLU A 369 3.88 -14.94 1.94
CA GLU A 369 3.66 -14.09 3.10
C GLU A 369 4.06 -12.65 2.73
N ILE A 370 3.14 -11.71 2.91
CA ILE A 370 3.35 -10.30 2.60
C ILE A 370 3.24 -9.51 3.89
N GLY A 371 4.38 -9.01 4.35
CA GLY A 371 4.45 -8.14 5.52
C GLY A 371 3.93 -6.75 5.20
N LEU A 372 3.00 -6.28 6.01
CA LEU A 372 2.44 -4.94 5.96
C LEU A 372 2.80 -4.19 7.22
N TYR A 373 3.04 -2.90 7.08
CA TYR A 373 3.47 -2.04 8.18
C TYR A 373 4.70 -2.60 8.90
N PRO A 374 5.88 -2.64 8.23
CA PRO A 374 7.11 -2.92 8.94
C PRO A 374 7.32 -1.87 10.04
N TYR A 375 7.90 -2.26 11.16
CA TYR A 375 8.15 -1.36 12.28
C TYR A 375 8.99 -0.14 11.87
N SER A 376 9.89 -0.32 10.90
CA SER A 376 10.62 0.79 10.28
C SER A 376 9.69 1.84 9.65
N GLU A 377 8.58 1.44 9.03
CA GLU A 377 7.60 2.39 8.51
C GLU A 377 6.90 3.16 9.63
N VAL A 378 6.57 2.50 10.75
CA VAL A 378 5.98 3.16 11.92
C VAL A 378 6.94 4.22 12.48
N LEU A 379 8.23 3.90 12.60
CA LEU A 379 9.25 4.85 13.05
C LEU A 379 9.38 6.04 12.10
N LEU A 380 9.36 5.81 10.78
CA LEU A 380 9.45 6.88 9.79
C LEU A 380 8.18 7.74 9.74
N MET A 381 6.99 7.16 9.95
CA MET A 381 5.76 7.92 10.10
C MET A 381 5.78 8.78 11.38
N LEU A 382 6.30 8.25 12.48
CA LEU A 382 6.49 9.00 13.72
C LEU A 382 7.52 10.13 13.57
N ALA A 383 8.66 9.86 12.91
CA ALA A 383 9.66 10.88 12.63
C ALA A 383 9.05 12.06 11.86
N GLU A 384 8.26 11.78 10.82
CA GLU A 384 7.58 12.81 10.05
C GLU A 384 6.55 13.58 10.89
N ALA A 385 5.69 12.85 11.62
CA ALA A 385 4.64 13.48 12.42
C ALA A 385 5.21 14.34 13.56
N GLN A 386 6.24 13.86 14.24
CA GLN A 386 6.89 14.59 15.35
C GLN A 386 7.61 15.85 14.88
N LEU A 387 8.23 15.80 13.70
CA LEU A 387 8.94 16.96 13.15
C LEU A 387 8.00 18.14 12.89
N ASP A 388 6.74 17.86 12.54
CA ASP A 388 5.70 18.87 12.27
C ASP A 388 4.76 19.13 13.46
N TYR A 389 4.91 18.36 14.55
CA TYR A 389 4.18 18.51 15.80
C TYR A 389 5.11 18.95 16.95
N GLU A 390 4.89 20.14 17.50
CA GLU A 390 5.47 20.71 18.72
C GLU A 390 6.99 20.44 18.91
N GLU A 391 7.87 21.15 18.20
CA GLU A 391 9.33 21.12 18.42
C GLU A 391 9.95 19.71 18.60
N GLY A 392 9.27 18.68 18.10
CA GLY A 392 9.64 17.28 18.25
C GLY A 392 10.88 16.84 17.45
N THR A 393 11.77 17.78 17.11
CA THR A 393 12.96 17.52 16.28
C THR A 393 13.84 16.42 16.87
N ASN A 394 14.14 16.43 18.18
CA ASN A 394 14.98 15.41 18.80
C ASN A 394 14.33 14.01 18.75
N THR A 395 13.03 13.94 18.95
CA THR A 395 12.28 12.68 18.85
C THR A 395 12.22 12.18 17.41
N ALA A 396 12.02 13.08 16.45
CA ALA A 396 12.07 12.74 15.03
C ALA A 396 13.44 12.20 14.62
N VAL A 397 14.53 12.84 15.07
CA VAL A 397 15.91 12.39 14.87
C VAL A 397 16.14 10.98 15.44
N SER A 398 15.63 10.70 16.65
CA SER A 398 15.78 9.39 17.28
C SER A 398 15.16 8.28 16.42
N TYR A 399 13.92 8.43 15.99
CA TYR A 399 13.25 7.43 15.14
C TYR A 399 13.90 7.26 13.77
N LEU A 400 14.31 8.36 13.14
CA LEU A 400 15.01 8.30 11.85
C LEU A 400 16.38 7.61 11.99
N ALA A 401 17.10 7.90 13.08
CA ALA A 401 18.42 7.34 13.34
C ALA A 401 18.39 5.82 13.51
N GLU A 402 17.37 5.27 14.18
CA GLU A 402 17.22 3.82 14.34
C GLU A 402 17.14 3.09 12.99
N VAL A 403 16.29 3.58 12.08
CA VAL A 403 16.14 2.96 10.75
C VAL A 403 17.42 3.10 9.93
N ARG A 404 17.99 4.30 9.91
CA ARG A 404 19.18 4.61 9.11
C ARG A 404 20.44 3.90 9.61
N ALA A 405 20.65 3.81 10.92
CA ALA A 405 21.77 3.15 11.54
C ALA A 405 21.83 1.66 11.18
N ARG A 406 20.68 0.97 11.17
CA ARG A 406 20.58 -0.40 10.71
C ARG A 406 21.07 -0.57 9.27
N ALA A 407 20.64 0.31 8.38
CA ALA A 407 21.00 0.26 6.96
C ALA A 407 22.50 0.58 6.72
N LEU A 408 23.05 1.49 7.50
CA LEU A 408 24.45 1.88 7.41
C LEU A 408 25.40 0.99 8.26
N GLN A 409 24.85 0.07 9.08
CA GLN A 409 25.61 -0.74 10.03
C GLN A 409 26.44 0.11 11.00
N MET A 410 25.86 1.22 11.48
CA MET A 410 26.48 2.19 12.39
C MET A 410 25.75 2.18 13.75
N GLU A 411 26.38 2.78 14.75
CA GLU A 411 25.74 3.00 16.04
C GLU A 411 24.65 4.08 15.91
N VAL A 412 23.48 3.83 16.54
CA VAL A 412 22.34 4.73 16.49
C VAL A 412 22.72 6.15 17.00
N ALA A 413 23.54 6.22 18.05
CA ALA A 413 23.98 7.50 18.61
C ALA A 413 24.82 8.34 17.64
N GLU A 414 25.66 7.68 16.83
CA GLU A 414 26.48 8.35 15.83
C GLU A 414 25.62 8.94 14.70
N VAL A 415 24.66 8.17 14.21
CA VAL A 415 23.72 8.62 13.18
C VAL A 415 22.81 9.73 13.72
N ALA A 416 22.33 9.60 14.95
CA ALA A 416 21.50 10.62 15.60
C ALA A 416 22.25 11.95 15.76
N PHE A 417 23.55 11.89 16.16
CA PHE A 417 24.38 13.07 16.28
C PHE A 417 24.54 13.80 14.92
N ALA A 418 24.75 13.08 13.83
CA ALA A 418 24.85 13.68 12.50
C ALA A 418 23.50 14.30 12.05
N LEU A 419 22.39 13.60 12.27
CA LEU A 419 21.06 14.08 11.91
C LEU A 419 20.64 15.31 12.73
N ALA A 420 21.05 15.40 13.99
CA ALA A 420 20.74 16.54 14.86
C ALA A 420 21.40 17.87 14.43
N GLN A 421 22.37 17.82 13.50
CA GLN A 421 22.99 19.03 12.91
C GLN A 421 22.17 19.63 11.76
N LEU A 422 21.18 18.88 11.27
CA LEU A 422 20.35 19.30 10.14
C LEU A 422 19.27 20.27 10.58
N SER A 423 18.94 21.21 9.71
CA SER A 423 17.75 22.05 9.85
C SER A 423 16.47 21.21 9.74
N LYS A 424 15.33 21.77 10.18
CA LYS A 424 14.03 21.12 10.05
C LYS A 424 13.72 20.72 8.59
N ASP A 425 13.99 21.58 7.64
CA ASP A 425 13.73 21.31 6.22
C ASP A 425 14.61 20.17 5.67
N GLU A 426 15.89 20.13 6.07
CA GLU A 426 16.81 19.05 5.71
C GLU A 426 16.41 17.73 6.36
N LEU A 427 15.99 17.73 7.64
CA LEU A 427 15.45 16.53 8.28
C LEU A 427 14.20 16.03 7.58
N GLN A 428 13.30 16.92 7.18
CA GLN A 428 12.10 16.53 6.44
C GLN A 428 12.46 15.90 5.08
N GLU A 429 13.53 16.37 4.44
CA GLU A 429 14.03 15.76 3.21
C GLU A 429 14.68 14.41 3.47
N GLU A 430 15.49 14.27 4.53
CA GLU A 430 16.09 12.98 4.92
C GLU A 430 15.02 11.93 5.29
N ILE A 431 13.93 12.30 5.96
CA ILE A 431 12.82 11.39 6.24
C ILE A 431 12.19 10.88 4.93
N ARG A 432 11.97 11.75 3.94
CA ARG A 432 11.46 11.36 2.61
C ARG A 432 12.42 10.42 1.89
N LEU A 433 13.72 10.73 1.94
CA LEU A 433 14.75 9.86 1.36
C LEU A 433 14.80 8.52 2.04
N GLU A 434 14.70 8.49 3.38
CA GLU A 434 14.73 7.24 4.11
C GLU A 434 13.48 6.38 3.84
N ARG A 435 12.30 6.98 3.72
CA ARG A 435 11.09 6.29 3.27
C ARG A 435 11.26 5.69 1.87
N LEU A 436 11.88 6.43 0.94
CA LEU A 436 12.16 5.94 -0.41
C LEU A 436 13.11 4.73 -0.41
N ARG A 437 14.15 4.77 0.44
CA ARG A 437 15.14 3.69 0.59
C ARG A 437 14.56 2.46 1.29
N GLU A 438 13.77 2.67 2.33
CA GLU A 438 13.29 1.61 3.22
C GLU A 438 12.07 0.86 2.67
N LEU A 439 11.20 1.53 1.92
CA LEU A 439 9.88 1.04 1.58
C LEU A 439 9.63 0.76 0.08
N PRO A 440 10.62 0.34 -0.74
CA PRO A 440 10.38 0.13 -2.16
C PRO A 440 9.31 -0.94 -2.41
N PHE A 441 9.30 -2.02 -1.62
CA PHE A 441 8.38 -3.14 -1.76
C PHE A 441 7.04 -2.96 -1.06
N GLN A 442 6.86 -1.89 -0.28
CA GLN A 442 5.55 -1.52 0.29
C GLN A 442 4.65 -0.77 -0.69
N MET A 443 5.16 -0.47 -1.90
CA MET A 443 4.44 0.23 -2.99
C MET A 443 3.84 1.57 -2.56
N LYS A 444 4.55 2.29 -1.67
CA LYS A 444 4.10 3.55 -1.06
C LYS A 444 4.59 4.81 -1.81
N GLN A 445 5.45 4.67 -2.80
CA GLN A 445 6.12 5.78 -3.51
C GLN A 445 5.10 6.76 -4.11
N LEU A 446 4.08 6.24 -4.81
CA LEU A 446 3.06 7.08 -5.40
C LEU A 446 2.26 7.85 -4.35
N TRP A 447 1.93 7.22 -3.23
CA TRP A 447 1.18 7.84 -2.15
C TRP A 447 1.97 8.96 -1.46
N ASP A 448 3.27 8.77 -1.28
CA ASP A 448 4.16 9.82 -0.77
C ASP A 448 4.27 10.99 -1.76
N ILE A 449 4.37 10.73 -3.06
CA ILE A 449 4.35 11.75 -4.12
C ILE A 449 3.01 12.50 -4.13
N GLN A 450 1.89 11.78 -4.01
CA GLN A 450 0.54 12.39 -3.99
C GLN A 450 0.38 13.39 -2.84
N ARG A 451 0.72 12.98 -1.61
CA ARG A 451 0.49 13.80 -0.42
C ARG A 451 1.51 14.92 -0.24
N THR A 452 2.74 14.74 -0.70
CA THR A 452 3.80 15.74 -0.54
C THR A 452 3.94 16.68 -1.72
N ARG A 453 3.49 16.29 -2.91
CA ARG A 453 3.74 16.98 -4.19
C ARG A 453 5.23 17.19 -4.48
N LYS A 454 6.05 16.28 -3.96
CA LYS A 454 7.51 16.26 -4.15
C LYS A 454 7.92 15.01 -4.92
N TYR A 455 8.95 15.14 -5.74
CA TYR A 455 9.50 14.05 -6.54
C TYR A 455 11.03 14.02 -6.42
N PRO A 456 11.66 12.85 -6.34
CA PRO A 456 13.10 12.74 -6.26
C PRO A 456 13.75 13.20 -7.58
N LYS A 457 14.83 13.95 -7.47
CA LYS A 457 15.66 14.44 -8.58
C LYS A 457 17.13 14.28 -8.23
N LEU A 458 17.89 13.69 -9.12
CA LEU A 458 19.33 13.56 -8.95
C LEU A 458 20.02 14.89 -9.34
N GLU A 459 20.75 15.45 -8.41
CA GLU A 459 21.59 16.65 -8.59
C GLU A 459 23.05 16.31 -8.31
N ARG A 460 23.96 17.27 -8.52
CA ARG A 460 25.41 17.04 -8.29
C ARG A 460 25.73 16.66 -6.84
N ALA A 461 24.97 17.18 -5.88
CA ALA A 461 25.17 16.91 -4.45
C ALA A 461 24.45 15.63 -3.95
N GLY A 462 23.73 14.94 -4.81
CA GLY A 462 22.94 13.76 -4.46
C GLY A 462 21.46 13.89 -4.83
N LEU A 463 20.66 12.95 -4.32
CA LEU A 463 19.22 12.93 -4.56
C LEU A 463 18.52 13.94 -3.64
N ARG A 464 17.64 14.76 -4.22
CA ARG A 464 16.80 15.73 -3.50
C ARG A 464 15.36 15.64 -3.95
N PHE A 465 14.44 16.06 -3.06
CA PHE A 465 13.02 16.15 -3.40
C PHE A 465 12.64 17.57 -3.82
N VAL A 466 12.17 17.70 -5.05
CA VAL A 466 11.74 18.96 -5.64
C VAL A 466 10.24 18.96 -5.94
N PRO A 467 9.58 20.13 -6.06
CA PRO A 467 8.18 20.19 -6.49
C PRO A 467 7.96 19.47 -7.82
N LEU A 468 6.83 18.78 -7.99
CA LEU A 468 6.49 18.03 -9.22
C LEU A 468 6.66 18.87 -10.50
N ALA A 469 6.30 20.15 -10.46
CA ALA A 469 6.42 21.07 -11.58
C ALA A 469 7.88 21.34 -12.03
N GLN A 470 8.86 20.98 -11.20
CA GLN A 470 10.29 21.28 -11.44
C GLN A 470 11.10 20.07 -11.92
N THR A 471 10.43 18.94 -12.17
CA THR A 471 11.12 17.71 -12.57
C THR A 471 10.28 16.86 -13.48
N ARG A 472 10.90 15.85 -14.04
CA ARG A 472 10.27 14.81 -14.87
C ARG A 472 10.63 13.44 -14.31
N THR A 473 9.78 12.46 -14.59
CA THR A 473 10.10 11.05 -14.33
C THR A 473 11.30 10.61 -15.19
N PRO A 474 11.97 9.50 -14.88
CA PRO A 474 13.01 8.92 -15.73
C PRO A 474 12.55 8.68 -17.18
N GLN A 475 11.25 8.45 -17.40
CA GLN A 475 10.63 8.27 -18.71
C GLN A 475 10.31 9.61 -19.42
N GLY A 476 10.65 10.75 -18.80
CA GLY A 476 10.50 12.09 -19.39
C GLY A 476 9.17 12.79 -19.14
N HIS A 477 8.25 12.20 -18.37
CA HIS A 477 6.95 12.78 -18.08
C HIS A 477 7.00 13.77 -16.90
N GLN A 478 6.20 14.80 -16.98
CA GLN A 478 5.96 15.73 -15.89
C GLN A 478 4.56 15.49 -15.33
N PHE A 479 4.48 15.20 -14.05
CA PHE A 479 3.19 15.00 -13.40
C PHE A 479 2.38 16.29 -13.31
N SER A 480 1.12 16.22 -13.68
CA SER A 480 0.09 17.11 -13.15
C SER A 480 -0.57 16.46 -11.92
N PRO A 481 -1.30 17.22 -11.08
CA PRO A 481 -2.02 16.64 -9.95
C PRO A 481 -3.03 15.55 -10.33
N GLN A 482 -3.61 15.62 -11.53
CA GLN A 482 -4.56 14.65 -12.05
C GLN A 482 -3.90 13.31 -12.40
N ASP A 483 -2.64 13.33 -12.82
CA ASP A 483 -1.89 12.15 -13.24
C ASP A 483 -1.49 11.24 -12.06
N LEU A 484 -1.75 11.66 -10.83
CA LEU A 484 -1.43 10.91 -9.62
C LEU A 484 -2.54 9.95 -9.19
N HIS A 485 -3.65 9.88 -9.91
CA HIS A 485 -4.78 8.99 -9.65
C HIS A 485 -5.16 8.25 -10.92
N LEU A 486 -5.62 7.03 -10.76
CA LEU A 486 -6.31 6.36 -11.86
C LEU A 486 -7.67 7.02 -12.09
N PRO A 487 -8.14 7.09 -13.34
CA PRO A 487 -9.49 7.54 -13.62
C PRO A 487 -10.48 6.53 -13.02
N PHE A 488 -11.66 7.03 -12.63
CA PHE A 488 -12.75 6.13 -12.25
C PHE A 488 -13.10 5.22 -13.42
N PRO A 489 -13.36 3.92 -13.13
CA PRO A 489 -13.89 3.05 -14.16
C PRO A 489 -15.22 3.61 -14.70
N THR A 490 -15.33 3.75 -16.01
CA THR A 490 -16.59 4.07 -16.66
C THR A 490 -17.46 2.81 -16.70
N PRO A 491 -18.79 2.95 -16.41
CA PRO A 491 -19.72 1.82 -16.45
C PRO A 491 -19.76 1.11 -17.79
#